data_27ed1b21fd6852b288372a9fff3d0072
#
_entry.id   27ed1b21fd6852b288372a9fff3d0072
#
_cell.length_a   1.000
_cell.length_b   1.000
_cell.length_c   1.000
_cell.angle_alpha   90.00
_cell.angle_beta   90.00
_cell.angle_gamma   90.00
#
_symmetry.space_group_name_H-M   'P 1'
#
loop_
_entity.id
_entity.type
_entity.pdbx_description
1 polymer ?
#
loop_
_entity_poly.entity_id
_entity_poly.type
_entity_poly.pdbx_seq_one_letter_code
_entity_poly.pdbx_strand_id
1 'polypeptide(L)'
;STLSSSSAASDVYKRQLQVLLDKHFKRVATATGAGSGAAASIPGIGMVYGAVAVGADSLAFLDAAAVYTMASALIRGADISDPEQRRSLILMVLAGSSGTAIVDTLLGDLADENSVSTAALLTRFSAPKLSEVNERLMKSALKSMNKRLRRAWLGKLMPLGIGAVLGSVANRKLADNVVENAHASLG
;
A
#
# COMPACT_ATOMS: atom_id res chain seq x y z
N SER A 1 31.38 17.71 15.85
CA SER A 1 31.29 17.37 14.39
C SER A 1 31.02 15.89 14.09
N THR A 2 31.28 14.96 15.04
CA THR A 2 31.07 13.50 14.84
C THR A 2 29.59 13.07 14.86
N LEU A 3 28.73 13.75 15.62
CA LEU A 3 27.29 13.42 15.72
C LEU A 3 26.54 13.77 14.44
N SER A 4 26.91 14.82 13.73
CA SER A 4 26.25 15.21 12.46
C SER A 4 26.59 14.26 11.31
N SER A 5 27.81 13.71 11.30
CA SER A 5 28.21 12.73 10.27
C SER A 5 27.52 11.37 10.47
N SER A 6 27.31 10.94 11.71
CA SER A 6 26.58 9.71 12.02
C SER A 6 25.09 9.81 11.64
N SER A 7 24.44 10.95 11.90
CA SER A 7 23.04 11.19 11.49
C SER A 7 22.91 11.20 9.97
N ALA A 8 23.78 11.91 9.26
CA ALA A 8 23.76 11.96 7.80
C ALA A 8 23.98 10.58 7.15
N ALA A 9 24.89 9.77 7.71
CA ALA A 9 25.11 8.40 7.24
C ALA A 9 23.86 7.51 7.46
N SER A 10 23.19 7.64 8.61
CA SER A 10 21.93 6.94 8.91
C SER A 10 20.83 7.31 7.91
N ASP A 11 20.70 8.59 7.59
CA ASP A 11 19.66 9.07 6.66
C ASP A 11 19.92 8.61 5.20
N VAL A 12 21.17 8.55 4.80
CA VAL A 12 21.57 7.98 3.49
C VAL A 12 21.23 6.49 3.44
N TYR A 13 21.53 5.74 4.49
CA TYR A 13 21.23 4.32 4.58
C TYR A 13 19.72 4.04 4.53
N LYS A 14 18.93 4.80 5.29
CA LYS A 14 17.46 4.69 5.28
C LYS A 14 16.89 4.95 3.89
N ARG A 15 17.37 5.96 3.19
CA ARG A 15 16.96 6.26 1.81
C ARG A 15 17.31 5.13 0.85
N GLN A 16 18.49 4.54 0.97
CA GLN A 16 18.88 3.39 0.15
C GLN A 16 18.00 2.17 0.41
N LEU A 17 17.71 1.86 1.68
CA LEU A 17 16.78 0.79 2.05
C LEU A 17 15.39 1.02 1.46
N GLN A 18 14.86 2.25 1.52
CA GLN A 18 13.57 2.58 0.95
C GLN A 18 13.55 2.35 -0.56
N VAL A 19 14.57 2.78 -1.29
CA VAL A 19 14.67 2.56 -2.75
C VAL A 19 14.70 1.08 -3.10
N LEU A 20 15.42 0.26 -2.32
CA LEU A 20 15.45 -1.20 -2.51
C LEU A 20 14.09 -1.84 -2.22
N LEU A 21 13.42 -1.41 -1.15
CA LEU A 21 12.10 -1.87 -0.78
C LEU A 21 11.06 -1.54 -1.85
N ASP A 22 11.07 -0.30 -2.37
CA ASP A 22 10.19 0.14 -3.46
C ASP A 22 10.36 -0.74 -4.71
N LYS A 23 11.61 -0.99 -5.11
CA LYS A 23 11.93 -1.83 -6.27
C LYS A 23 11.47 -3.28 -6.06
N HIS A 24 11.71 -3.83 -4.87
CA HIS A 24 11.32 -5.19 -4.55
C HIS A 24 9.80 -5.35 -4.58
N PHE A 25 9.07 -4.49 -3.90
CA PHE A 25 7.61 -4.50 -3.89
C PHE A 25 7.01 -4.39 -5.30
N LYS A 26 7.49 -3.46 -6.13
CA LYS A 26 7.03 -3.31 -7.51
C LYS A 26 7.30 -4.56 -8.36
N ARG A 27 8.43 -5.24 -8.16
CA ARG A 27 8.75 -6.50 -8.85
C ARG A 27 7.80 -7.63 -8.45
N VAL A 28 7.57 -7.82 -7.13
CA VAL A 28 6.65 -8.84 -6.61
C VAL A 28 5.24 -8.60 -7.15
N ALA A 29 4.73 -7.37 -7.04
CA ALA A 29 3.40 -7.01 -7.53
C ALA A 29 3.25 -7.21 -9.05
N THR A 30 4.30 -6.91 -9.83
CA THR A 30 4.29 -7.13 -11.27
C THR A 30 4.27 -8.62 -11.63
N ALA A 31 5.07 -9.42 -10.91
CA ALA A 31 5.17 -10.86 -11.14
C ALA A 31 3.86 -11.59 -10.82
N THR A 32 3.20 -11.25 -9.71
CA THR A 32 1.90 -11.84 -9.34
C THR A 32 0.82 -11.50 -10.38
N GLY A 33 0.79 -10.25 -10.86
CA GLY A 33 -0.14 -9.83 -11.92
C GLY A 33 0.07 -10.53 -13.26
N ALA A 34 1.30 -10.86 -13.60
CA ALA A 34 1.61 -11.64 -14.80
C ALA A 34 1.08 -13.09 -14.68
N GLY A 35 1.26 -13.72 -13.52
CA GLY A 35 0.81 -15.08 -13.25
C GLY A 35 -0.73 -15.21 -13.34
N SER A 36 -1.46 -14.31 -12.70
CA SER A 36 -2.93 -14.31 -12.73
C SER A 36 -3.49 -14.01 -14.13
N GLY A 37 -2.85 -13.10 -14.85
CA GLY A 37 -3.23 -12.76 -16.22
C GLY A 37 -2.98 -13.91 -17.20
N ALA A 38 -1.89 -14.66 -17.04
CA ALA A 38 -1.60 -15.85 -17.84
C ALA A 38 -2.65 -16.96 -17.60
N ALA A 39 -3.04 -17.22 -16.36
CA ALA A 39 -4.07 -18.20 -16.01
C ALA A 39 -5.43 -17.86 -16.65
N ALA A 40 -5.79 -16.57 -16.71
CA ALA A 40 -7.03 -16.12 -17.35
C ALA A 40 -7.05 -16.27 -18.88
N SER A 41 -5.89 -16.44 -19.50
CA SER A 41 -5.75 -16.51 -20.97
C SER A 41 -6.02 -17.89 -21.55
N ILE A 42 -6.27 -18.93 -20.76
CA ILE A 42 -6.51 -20.30 -21.23
C ILE A 42 -7.92 -20.41 -21.81
N PRO A 43 -8.10 -20.74 -23.13
CA PRO A 43 -9.42 -20.85 -23.74
C PRO A 43 -10.23 -21.98 -23.10
N GLY A 44 -11.55 -21.73 -22.91
CA GLY A 44 -12.50 -22.71 -22.40
C GLY A 44 -12.59 -22.89 -20.90
N ILE A 45 -11.46 -22.86 -20.18
CA ILE A 45 -11.41 -23.00 -18.72
C ILE A 45 -10.90 -21.73 -18.03
N GLY A 46 -10.33 -20.82 -18.80
CA GLY A 46 -9.69 -19.59 -18.30
C GLY A 46 -10.61 -18.67 -17.54
N MET A 47 -11.92 -18.66 -17.84
CA MET A 47 -12.89 -17.83 -17.12
C MET A 47 -13.02 -18.24 -15.65
N VAL A 48 -13.13 -19.55 -15.35
CA VAL A 48 -13.29 -20.05 -13.96
C VAL A 48 -11.97 -19.99 -13.23
N TYR A 49 -10.91 -20.55 -13.79
CA TYR A 49 -9.58 -20.55 -13.15
C TYR A 49 -8.97 -19.14 -13.10
N GLY A 50 -9.25 -18.32 -14.11
CA GLY A 50 -8.82 -16.93 -14.13
C GLY A 50 -9.46 -16.08 -13.03
N ALA A 51 -10.75 -16.29 -12.74
CA ALA A 51 -11.45 -15.59 -11.66
C ALA A 51 -10.84 -15.96 -10.28
N VAL A 52 -10.54 -17.24 -10.05
CA VAL A 52 -9.88 -17.71 -8.83
C VAL A 52 -8.45 -17.16 -8.73
N ALA A 53 -7.69 -17.21 -9.82
CA ALA A 53 -6.32 -16.68 -9.87
C ALA A 53 -6.27 -15.16 -9.62
N VAL A 54 -7.23 -14.40 -10.17
CA VAL A 54 -7.34 -12.95 -9.93
C VAL A 54 -7.71 -12.65 -8.48
N GLY A 55 -8.55 -13.45 -7.85
CA GLY A 55 -8.86 -13.34 -6.41
C GLY A 55 -7.62 -13.58 -5.54
N ALA A 56 -6.88 -14.66 -5.79
CA ALA A 56 -5.65 -14.98 -5.10
C ALA A 56 -4.55 -13.92 -5.31
N ASP A 57 -4.42 -13.39 -6.53
CA ASP A 57 -3.49 -12.30 -6.85
C ASP A 57 -3.84 -11.01 -6.06
N SER A 58 -5.14 -10.71 -5.92
CA SER A 58 -5.59 -9.54 -5.16
C SER A 58 -5.25 -9.65 -3.68
N LEU A 59 -5.39 -10.84 -3.08
CA LEU A 59 -5.00 -11.10 -1.69
C LEU A 59 -3.49 -11.03 -1.53
N ALA A 60 -2.72 -11.65 -2.42
CA ALA A 60 -1.26 -11.59 -2.41
C ALA A 60 -0.74 -10.15 -2.57
N PHE A 61 -1.39 -9.36 -3.43
CA PHE A 61 -1.06 -7.94 -3.58
C PHE A 61 -1.32 -7.15 -2.28
N LEU A 62 -2.47 -7.38 -1.62
CA LEU A 62 -2.80 -6.72 -0.36
C LEU A 62 -1.83 -7.07 0.76
N ASP A 63 -1.46 -8.34 0.86
CA ASP A 63 -0.49 -8.81 1.83
C ASP A 63 0.89 -8.18 1.59
N ALA A 64 1.36 -8.19 0.34
CA ALA A 64 2.60 -7.52 -0.04
C ALA A 64 2.57 -6.01 0.23
N ALA A 65 1.44 -5.34 -0.03
CA ALA A 65 1.27 -3.91 0.26
C ALA A 65 1.27 -3.61 1.77
N ALA A 66 0.69 -4.49 2.59
CA ALA A 66 0.73 -4.38 4.04
C ALA A 66 2.17 -4.51 4.57
N VAL A 67 2.90 -5.55 4.14
CA VAL A 67 4.31 -5.76 4.50
C VAL A 67 5.17 -4.56 4.05
N TYR A 68 4.98 -4.09 2.82
CA TYR A 68 5.66 -2.91 2.29
C TYR A 68 5.42 -1.67 3.15
N THR A 69 4.16 -1.41 3.52
CA THR A 69 3.78 -0.24 4.35
C THR A 69 4.44 -0.30 5.72
N MET A 70 4.39 -1.47 6.38
CA MET A 70 5.02 -1.65 7.69
C MET A 70 6.54 -1.49 7.62
N ALA A 71 7.19 -2.07 6.62
CA ALA A 71 8.63 -1.92 6.44
C ALA A 71 9.02 -0.45 6.16
N SER A 72 8.24 0.26 5.34
CA SER A 72 8.45 1.69 5.06
C SER A 72 8.28 2.54 6.32
N ALA A 73 7.30 2.23 7.17
CA ALA A 73 7.08 2.90 8.44
C ALA A 73 8.25 2.68 9.41
N LEU A 74 8.74 1.43 9.51
CA LEU A 74 9.93 1.10 10.33
C LEU A 74 11.19 1.84 9.88
N ILE A 75 11.46 1.94 8.58
CA ILE A 75 12.61 2.69 8.05
C ILE A 75 12.55 4.15 8.51
N ARG A 76 11.35 4.71 8.64
CA ARG A 76 11.11 6.07 9.11
C ARG A 76 11.08 6.20 10.64
N GLY A 77 11.25 5.09 11.38
CA GLY A 77 11.28 5.06 12.83
C GLY A 77 9.91 5.06 13.51
N ALA A 78 8.84 4.71 12.76
CA ALA A 78 7.53 4.57 13.36
C ALA A 78 7.48 3.31 14.25
N ASP A 79 6.83 3.43 15.40
CA ASP A 79 6.50 2.27 16.24
C ASP A 79 5.31 1.54 15.64
N ILE A 80 5.50 0.27 15.31
CA ILE A 80 4.46 -0.61 14.76
C ILE A 80 4.12 -1.75 15.72
N SER A 81 4.41 -1.63 17.01
CA SER A 81 4.11 -2.66 18.02
C SER A 81 2.61 -2.78 18.30
N ASP A 82 1.88 -1.68 18.26
CA ASP A 82 0.43 -1.66 18.46
C ASP A 82 -0.33 -2.15 17.20
N PRO A 83 -1.23 -3.16 17.33
CA PRO A 83 -1.98 -3.70 16.20
C PRO A 83 -2.92 -2.68 15.53
N GLU A 84 -3.55 -1.78 16.30
CA GLU A 84 -4.47 -0.79 15.75
C GLU A 84 -3.72 0.31 14.99
N GLN A 85 -2.54 0.69 15.46
CA GLN A 85 -1.67 1.63 14.74
C GLN A 85 -1.18 1.02 13.42
N ARG A 86 -0.75 -0.25 13.42
CA ARG A 86 -0.38 -0.95 12.18
C ARG A 86 -1.52 -0.95 11.18
N ARG A 87 -2.74 -1.28 11.65
CA ARG A 87 -3.95 -1.30 10.82
C ARG A 87 -4.22 0.08 10.23
N SER A 88 -4.12 1.14 11.04
CA SER A 88 -4.32 2.52 10.59
C SER A 88 -3.33 2.91 9.50
N LEU A 89 -2.04 2.60 9.66
CA LEU A 89 -1.00 2.91 8.67
C LEU A 89 -1.27 2.20 7.34
N ILE A 90 -1.57 0.91 7.38
CA ILE A 90 -1.85 0.12 6.18
C ILE A 90 -3.10 0.66 5.46
N LEU A 91 -4.18 0.90 6.18
CA LEU A 91 -5.43 1.39 5.62
C LEU A 91 -5.28 2.80 5.03
N MET A 92 -4.51 3.68 5.69
CA MET A 92 -4.22 5.02 5.20
C MET A 92 -3.48 4.98 3.86
N VAL A 93 -2.43 4.18 3.75
CA VAL A 93 -1.66 4.03 2.50
C VAL A 93 -2.53 3.41 1.38
N LEU A 94 -3.36 2.42 1.68
CA LEU A 94 -4.26 1.81 0.71
C LEU A 94 -5.38 2.77 0.26
N ALA A 95 -5.90 3.60 1.16
CA ALA A 95 -6.89 4.63 0.84
C ALA A 95 -6.31 5.81 0.05
N GLY A 96 -5.00 6.04 0.16
CA GLY A 96 -4.29 7.13 -0.51
C GLY A 96 -4.66 8.51 0.02
N SER A 97 -4.80 9.50 -0.85
CA SER A 97 -5.12 10.88 -0.45
C SER A 97 -6.41 11.02 0.37
N SER A 98 -7.38 10.12 0.16
CA SER A 98 -8.59 10.07 0.98
C SER A 98 -8.30 9.59 2.40
N GLY A 99 -7.30 8.70 2.57
CA GLY A 99 -6.88 8.22 3.88
C GLY A 99 -6.19 9.30 4.69
N THR A 100 -5.25 10.02 4.09
CA THR A 100 -4.59 11.18 4.71
C THR A 100 -5.61 12.23 5.14
N ALA A 101 -6.54 12.59 4.25
CA ALA A 101 -7.59 13.56 4.58
C ALA A 101 -8.50 13.13 5.74
N ILE A 102 -8.81 11.84 5.87
CA ILE A 102 -9.58 11.30 7.00
C ILE A 102 -8.81 11.45 8.31
N VAL A 103 -7.52 11.08 8.32
CA VAL A 103 -6.68 11.20 9.51
C VAL A 103 -6.53 12.67 9.90
N ASP A 104 -6.22 13.54 8.97
CA ASP A 104 -6.07 14.98 9.21
C ASP A 104 -7.37 15.62 9.73
N THR A 105 -8.54 15.20 9.21
CA THR A 105 -9.83 15.72 9.67
C THR A 105 -10.20 15.24 11.08
N LEU A 106 -9.87 14.00 11.42
CA LEU A 106 -10.29 13.40 12.71
C LEU A 106 -9.28 13.65 13.83
N LEU A 107 -8.03 13.80 13.49
CA LEU A 107 -6.93 13.90 14.45
C LEU A 107 -6.15 15.21 14.34
N GLY A 108 -6.29 15.94 13.24
CA GLY A 108 -5.53 17.17 12.97
C GLY A 108 -5.76 18.26 14.01
N ASP A 109 -7.00 18.44 14.46
CA ASP A 109 -7.36 19.40 15.52
C ASP A 109 -6.74 19.05 16.90
N LEU A 110 -6.28 17.80 17.06
CA LEU A 110 -5.64 17.28 18.27
C LEU A 110 -4.12 17.25 18.15
N ALA A 111 -3.59 17.64 16.98
CA ALA A 111 -2.15 17.67 16.72
C ALA A 111 -1.57 19.01 17.14
N ASP A 112 -0.41 18.97 17.81
CA ASP A 112 0.41 20.17 17.99
C ASP A 112 0.93 20.66 16.64
N GLU A 113 1.14 21.97 16.49
CA GLU A 113 1.61 22.61 15.23
C GLU A 113 2.92 22.05 14.65
N ASN A 114 3.61 21.17 15.38
CA ASN A 114 4.86 20.52 15.01
C ASN A 114 4.71 19.10 14.46
N SER A 115 3.51 18.65 14.08
CA SER A 115 3.34 17.31 13.54
C SER A 115 3.85 17.23 12.10
N VAL A 116 4.91 16.46 11.94
CA VAL A 116 5.71 16.38 10.72
C VAL A 116 5.09 15.49 9.64
N SER A 117 4.26 14.50 10.01
CA SER A 117 3.58 13.61 9.06
C SER A 117 2.27 13.05 9.60
N THR A 118 1.35 12.68 8.70
CA THR A 118 0.07 12.05 9.05
C THR A 118 0.27 10.72 9.78
N ALA A 119 1.32 9.97 9.44
CA ALA A 119 1.68 8.74 10.15
C ALA A 119 2.08 9.00 11.62
N ALA A 120 2.80 10.08 11.88
CA ALA A 120 3.18 10.47 13.24
C ALA A 120 1.96 10.83 14.09
N LEU A 121 0.89 11.35 13.50
CA LEU A 121 -0.38 11.56 14.20
C LEU A 121 -0.97 10.23 14.67
N LEU A 122 -1.04 9.23 13.79
CA LEU A 122 -1.62 7.92 14.12
C LEU A 122 -0.89 7.23 15.28
N THR A 123 0.42 7.38 15.38
CA THR A 123 1.21 6.75 16.45
C THR A 123 1.06 7.41 17.83
N ARG A 124 0.47 8.61 17.90
CA ARG A 124 0.24 9.35 19.17
C ARG A 124 -1.09 8.98 19.85
N PHE A 125 -1.99 8.29 19.16
CA PHE A 125 -3.33 8.02 19.67
C PHE A 125 -3.49 6.58 20.14
N SER A 126 -4.26 6.43 21.22
CA SER A 126 -4.61 5.14 21.81
C SER A 126 -5.70 4.41 21.00
N ALA A 127 -5.75 3.09 21.16
CA ALA A 127 -6.68 2.20 20.47
C ALA A 127 -8.16 2.66 20.40
N PRO A 128 -8.80 3.23 21.46
CA PRO A 128 -10.18 3.65 21.36
C PRO A 128 -10.46 4.75 20.32
N LYS A 129 -9.56 5.73 20.19
CA LYS A 129 -9.70 6.79 19.17
C LYS A 129 -9.37 6.28 17.77
N LEU A 130 -8.39 5.38 17.66
CA LEU A 130 -8.03 4.76 16.39
C LEU A 130 -9.13 3.86 15.83
N SER A 131 -10.00 3.30 16.65
CA SER A 131 -11.12 2.46 16.19
C SER A 131 -12.05 3.19 15.23
N GLU A 132 -12.47 4.42 15.55
CA GLU A 132 -13.30 5.23 14.65
C GLU A 132 -12.55 5.60 13.36
N VAL A 133 -11.29 6.01 13.50
CA VAL A 133 -10.43 6.32 12.36
C VAL A 133 -10.30 5.10 11.45
N ASN A 134 -10.03 3.93 12.02
CA ASN A 134 -9.88 2.68 11.29
C ASN A 134 -11.16 2.26 10.55
N GLU A 135 -12.34 2.49 11.12
CA GLU A 135 -13.60 2.21 10.44
C GLU A 135 -13.78 3.08 9.18
N ARG A 136 -13.51 4.38 9.29
CA ARG A 136 -13.58 5.31 8.16
C ARG A 136 -12.50 5.02 7.12
N LEU A 137 -11.28 4.72 7.56
CA LEU A 137 -10.17 4.34 6.68
C LEU A 137 -10.49 3.03 5.93
N MET A 138 -11.08 2.04 6.60
CA MET A 138 -11.50 0.78 5.98
C MET A 138 -12.51 1.03 4.85
N LYS A 139 -13.55 1.82 5.09
CA LYS A 139 -14.54 2.18 4.07
C LYS A 139 -13.89 2.89 2.88
N SER A 140 -12.98 3.81 3.15
CA SER A 140 -12.25 4.55 2.10
C SER A 140 -11.28 3.65 1.33
N ALA A 141 -10.53 2.79 2.01
CA ALA A 141 -9.61 1.84 1.40
C ALA A 141 -10.36 0.87 0.49
N LEU A 142 -11.47 0.28 0.96
CA LEU A 142 -12.31 -0.61 0.16
C LEU A 142 -12.88 0.10 -1.09
N LYS A 143 -13.34 1.35 -0.95
CA LYS A 143 -13.82 2.15 -2.09
C LYS A 143 -12.72 2.42 -3.11
N SER A 144 -11.54 2.81 -2.65
CA SER A 144 -10.36 3.07 -3.49
C SER A 144 -9.90 1.81 -4.21
N MET A 145 -9.81 0.70 -3.47
CA MET A 145 -9.41 -0.59 -4.01
C MET A 145 -10.42 -1.15 -5.00
N ASN A 146 -11.72 -1.10 -4.69
CA ASN A 146 -12.76 -1.55 -5.61
C ASN A 146 -12.71 -0.78 -6.94
N LYS A 147 -12.54 0.55 -6.91
CA LYS A 147 -12.38 1.36 -8.12
C LYS A 147 -11.14 0.98 -8.93
N ARG A 148 -10.02 0.69 -8.26
CA ARG A 148 -8.75 0.32 -8.90
C ARG A 148 -8.79 -1.11 -9.43
N LEU A 149 -9.31 -2.06 -8.64
CA LEU A 149 -9.46 -3.47 -9.03
C LEU A 149 -10.42 -3.63 -10.19
N ARG A 150 -11.56 -2.94 -10.21
CA ARG A 150 -12.50 -2.98 -11.35
C ARG A 150 -11.83 -2.59 -12.67
N ARG A 151 -10.96 -1.57 -12.67
CA ARG A 151 -10.19 -1.18 -13.86
C ARG A 151 -9.17 -2.25 -14.26
N ALA A 152 -8.48 -2.85 -13.28
CA ALA A 152 -7.53 -3.92 -13.53
C ALA A 152 -8.22 -5.20 -14.02
N TRP A 153 -9.41 -5.54 -13.50
CA TRP A 153 -10.19 -6.70 -13.90
C TRP A 153 -10.68 -6.59 -15.35
N LEU A 154 -11.16 -5.43 -15.76
CA LEU A 154 -11.59 -5.21 -17.15
C LEU A 154 -10.46 -5.47 -18.14
N GLY A 155 -9.23 -5.10 -17.79
CA GLY A 155 -8.06 -5.40 -18.64
C GLY A 155 -7.66 -6.88 -18.66
N LYS A 156 -7.85 -7.60 -17.53
CA LYS A 156 -7.46 -9.01 -17.39
C LYS A 156 -8.45 -10.00 -18.07
N LEU A 157 -9.69 -9.61 -18.28
CA LEU A 157 -10.73 -10.45 -18.91
C LEU A 157 -10.72 -10.43 -20.44
N MET A 158 -9.77 -9.73 -21.06
CA MET A 158 -9.64 -9.72 -22.52
C MET A 158 -9.09 -11.06 -23.06
N PRO A 159 -9.73 -11.66 -24.06
CA PRO A 159 -9.26 -12.88 -24.69
C PRO A 159 -7.97 -12.66 -25.49
N LEU A 160 -7.21 -13.72 -25.78
CA LEU A 160 -6.08 -13.77 -26.73
C LEU A 160 -4.66 -13.50 -26.16
N GLY A 161 -4.32 -13.97 -24.93
CA GLY A 161 -2.93 -13.93 -24.45
C GLY A 161 -2.42 -12.54 -23.99
N ILE A 162 -3.23 -11.51 -24.17
CA ILE A 162 -2.94 -10.14 -23.75
C ILE A 162 -3.05 -10.00 -22.20
N GLY A 163 -3.76 -10.95 -21.56
CA GLY A 163 -4.05 -10.91 -20.12
C GLY A 163 -2.82 -10.88 -19.22
N ALA A 164 -1.75 -11.59 -19.56
CA ALA A 164 -0.51 -11.58 -18.77
C ALA A 164 0.18 -10.21 -18.81
N VAL A 165 0.24 -9.59 -19.98
CA VAL A 165 0.84 -8.25 -20.16
C VAL A 165 0.00 -7.20 -19.44
N LEU A 166 -1.32 -7.22 -19.66
CA LEU A 166 -2.24 -6.27 -19.01
C LEU A 166 -2.30 -6.47 -17.50
N GLY A 167 -2.22 -7.72 -17.01
CA GLY A 167 -2.17 -8.06 -15.60
C GLY A 167 -0.91 -7.50 -14.92
N SER A 168 0.25 -7.68 -15.53
CA SER A 168 1.51 -7.16 -15.00
C SER A 168 1.55 -5.63 -14.99
N VAL A 169 1.07 -4.98 -16.05
CA VAL A 169 0.98 -3.51 -16.13
C VAL A 169 0.00 -2.96 -15.10
N ALA A 170 -1.17 -3.61 -14.93
CA ALA A 170 -2.15 -3.19 -13.94
C ALA A 170 -1.62 -3.28 -12.52
N ASN A 171 -0.99 -4.41 -12.15
CA ASN A 171 -0.42 -4.58 -10.81
C ASN A 171 0.78 -3.67 -10.57
N ARG A 172 1.61 -3.42 -11.58
CA ARG A 172 2.68 -2.44 -11.49
C ARG A 172 2.14 -1.04 -11.18
N LYS A 173 1.07 -0.63 -11.87
CA LYS A 173 0.42 0.66 -11.62
C LYS A 173 -0.21 0.74 -10.22
N LEU A 174 -0.78 -0.36 -9.73
CA LEU A 174 -1.26 -0.44 -8.35
C LEU A 174 -0.11 -0.31 -7.35
N ALA A 175 1.02 -0.96 -7.60
CA ALA A 175 2.20 -0.86 -6.76
C ALA A 175 2.82 0.55 -6.77
N ASP A 176 2.88 1.19 -7.93
CA ASP A 176 3.34 2.59 -8.05
C ASP A 176 2.47 3.52 -7.19
N ASN A 177 1.15 3.36 -7.21
CA ASN A 177 0.23 4.14 -6.37
C ASN A 177 0.45 3.88 -4.86
N VAL A 178 0.69 2.62 -4.46
CA VAL A 178 0.96 2.30 -3.05
C VAL A 178 2.27 2.94 -2.60
N VAL A 179 3.31 2.87 -3.42
CA VAL A 179 4.61 3.50 -3.14
C VAL A 179 4.46 5.01 -3.02
N GLU A 180 3.78 5.65 -3.96
CA GLU A 180 3.52 7.09 -3.94
C GLU A 180 2.74 7.51 -2.70
N ASN A 181 1.66 6.78 -2.36
CA ASN A 181 0.87 7.05 -1.16
C ASN A 181 1.69 6.87 0.13
N ALA A 182 2.54 5.83 0.20
CA ALA A 182 3.41 5.61 1.36
C ALA A 182 4.42 6.75 1.53
N HIS A 183 5.06 7.19 0.45
CA HIS A 183 5.96 8.34 0.48
C HIS A 183 5.25 9.63 0.90
N ALA A 184 4.03 9.84 0.44
CA ALA A 184 3.25 11.04 0.77
C ALA A 184 2.74 11.05 2.22
N SER A 185 2.33 9.91 2.77
CA SER A 185 1.65 9.81 4.06
C SER A 185 2.56 9.44 5.23
N LEU A 186 3.65 8.71 4.96
CA LEU A 186 4.59 8.28 6.01
C LEU A 186 5.71 9.30 6.24
N GLY A 187 5.93 10.23 5.33
CA GLY A 187 6.97 11.27 5.43
C GLY A 187 8.28 10.93 4.77
#